data_e6bc0640c99db01eab7c6375cd8f773c
#
_entry.id   e6bc0640c99db01eab7c6375cd8f773c
#
_cell.length_a   1.000
_cell.length_b   1.000
_cell.length_c   1.000
_cell.angle_alpha   90.00
_cell.angle_beta   90.00
_cell.angle_gamma   90.00
#
_symmetry.space_group_name_H-M   'P 1'
#
loop_
_entity.id
_entity.type
_entity.pdbx_description
1 polymer ?
#
loop_
_entity_poly.entity_id
_entity_poly.type
_entity_poly.pdbx_seq_one_letter_code
_entity_poly.pdbx_strand_id
1 'polypeptide(L)'
;LTDDSETGNGTFVIAAGALLGIGASFVWVSQGAIMTTYVPENQKGRAIALFWIIFNLGGGVGSLASFGLNYHSNTGTVSDVTYIALLIIMAFGWLMGVFICPPAAVRSARTERIRGESTRILHVCVKTLADWRIICMIPLFFCANVFYSYQQNEVNGMNFNIRTRSLNGALYWMAQMFGGLVMGLILDMPGLSRPHRARVAWAFLFVSGMAIWGGGYAFEKWSTHRIHVDGRKQDIDFSWSSLSVGPMFLYIFYGAYDAFWQSFCYWLIGAQSNSPTVTAILVGAYKTFQSVGGAMAWRINALKVPAMTQFAMDWGLCMAALVVVVPSVLVVTLTSDETASTIDEREGNESDHRSEGKSDLRLELESMKMSSSESA
;
A
#
# COMPACT_ATOMS: atom_id res chain seq x y z
N LEU A 1 8.29 -20.18 1.34
CA LEU A 1 7.42 -21.08 0.56
C LEU A 1 8.23 -22.16 -0.17
N THR A 2 9.19 -22.74 0.52
CA THR A 2 10.05 -23.75 -0.07
C THR A 2 10.19 -24.91 0.88
N ASP A 3 9.08 -25.51 1.24
CA ASP A 3 9.17 -26.87 1.75
C ASP A 3 7.85 -27.64 1.69
N ASP A 4 7.32 -27.80 0.48
CA ASP A 4 6.35 -28.85 0.21
C ASP A 4 7.01 -30.25 0.23
N SER A 5 8.36 -30.32 0.32
CA SER A 5 9.10 -31.55 0.20
C SER A 5 9.21 -32.34 1.51
N GLU A 6 9.16 -31.71 2.68
CA GLU A 6 9.31 -32.42 3.95
C GLU A 6 7.99 -32.81 4.63
N THR A 7 6.90 -32.06 4.45
CA THR A 7 5.62 -32.37 5.11
C THR A 7 4.52 -32.88 4.18
N GLY A 8 4.65 -32.72 2.87
CA GLY A 8 3.65 -33.17 1.88
C GLY A 8 2.26 -32.54 2.02
N ASN A 9 2.08 -31.50 2.83
CA ASN A 9 0.77 -30.99 3.24
C ASN A 9 0.55 -29.54 2.78
N GLY A 10 0.58 -29.30 1.47
CA GLY A 10 0.31 -27.98 0.87
C GLY A 10 -1.04 -27.37 1.31
N THR A 11 -2.01 -28.19 1.66
CA THR A 11 -3.33 -27.77 2.18
C THR A 11 -3.20 -27.01 3.51
N PHE A 12 -2.33 -27.47 4.41
CA PHE A 12 -2.09 -26.80 5.69
C PHE A 12 -1.49 -25.41 5.49
N VAL A 13 -0.51 -25.28 4.60
CA VAL A 13 0.14 -23.98 4.30
C VAL A 13 -0.86 -23.00 3.69
N ILE A 14 -1.72 -23.46 2.79
CA ILE A 14 -2.78 -22.63 2.19
C ILE A 14 -3.78 -22.18 3.24
N ALA A 15 -4.25 -23.09 4.10
CA ALA A 15 -5.21 -22.76 5.17
C ALA A 15 -4.61 -21.77 6.19
N ALA A 16 -3.35 -21.99 6.62
CA ALA A 16 -2.64 -21.10 7.51
C ALA A 16 -2.43 -19.70 6.89
N GLY A 17 -2.08 -19.64 5.60
CA GLY A 17 -1.96 -18.39 4.85
C GLY A 17 -3.28 -17.64 4.73
N ALA A 18 -4.40 -18.33 4.50
CA ALA A 18 -5.72 -17.72 4.47
C ALA A 18 -6.12 -17.13 5.83
N LEU A 19 -5.89 -17.86 6.92
CA LEU A 19 -6.15 -17.39 8.28
C LEU A 19 -5.29 -16.17 8.64
N LEU A 20 -3.99 -16.21 8.31
CA LEU A 20 -3.09 -15.08 8.47
C LEU A 20 -3.58 -13.85 7.68
N GLY A 21 -4.04 -14.04 6.44
CA GLY A 21 -4.59 -12.97 5.61
C GLY A 21 -5.80 -12.29 6.23
N ILE A 22 -6.73 -13.06 6.83
CA ILE A 22 -7.88 -12.52 7.54
C ILE A 22 -7.42 -11.69 8.76
N GLY A 23 -6.54 -12.22 9.59
CA GLY A 23 -6.00 -11.50 10.76
C GLY A 23 -5.26 -10.22 10.37
N ALA A 24 -4.40 -10.29 9.37
CA ALA A 24 -3.65 -9.16 8.84
C ALA A 24 -4.57 -8.05 8.30
N SER A 25 -5.68 -8.42 7.63
CA SER A 25 -6.62 -7.43 7.10
C SER A 25 -7.25 -6.56 8.19
N PHE A 26 -7.65 -7.14 9.33
CA PHE A 26 -8.16 -6.39 10.48
C PHE A 26 -7.12 -5.44 11.06
N VAL A 27 -5.89 -5.91 11.24
CA VAL A 27 -4.79 -5.08 11.76
C VAL A 27 -4.51 -3.89 10.84
N TRP A 28 -4.37 -4.13 9.53
CA TRP A 28 -4.04 -3.08 8.57
C TRP A 28 -5.14 -2.03 8.41
N VAL A 29 -6.42 -2.46 8.38
CA VAL A 29 -7.55 -1.52 8.25
C VAL A 29 -7.68 -0.68 9.52
N SER A 30 -7.62 -1.31 10.69
CA SER A 30 -7.71 -0.59 11.98
C SER A 30 -6.57 0.39 12.16
N GLN A 31 -5.33 -0.04 11.91
CA GLN A 31 -4.14 0.80 12.00
C GLN A 31 -4.20 1.99 11.05
N GLY A 32 -4.56 1.74 9.78
CA GLY A 32 -4.64 2.79 8.78
C GLY A 32 -5.74 3.81 9.12
N ALA A 33 -6.90 3.36 9.59
CA ALA A 33 -7.97 4.25 10.04
C ALA A 33 -7.53 5.11 11.23
N ILE A 34 -6.90 4.53 12.25
CA ILE A 34 -6.38 5.25 13.42
C ILE A 34 -5.35 6.30 12.99
N MET A 35 -4.35 5.89 12.20
CA MET A 35 -3.27 6.76 11.77
C MET A 35 -3.76 7.99 10.98
N THR A 36 -4.79 7.82 10.16
CA THR A 36 -5.27 8.89 9.28
C THR A 36 -6.35 9.78 9.91
N THR A 37 -7.06 9.30 10.95
CA THR A 37 -8.19 10.05 11.57
C THR A 37 -7.87 10.67 12.92
N TYR A 38 -6.95 10.09 13.72
CA TYR A 38 -6.63 10.60 15.05
C TYR A 38 -5.61 11.74 15.05
N VAL A 39 -4.95 11.95 13.92
CA VAL A 39 -3.89 12.95 13.79
C VAL A 39 -4.42 14.18 13.05
N PRO A 40 -4.08 15.40 13.52
CA PRO A 40 -4.41 16.64 12.83
C PRO A 40 -3.90 16.66 11.38
N GLU A 41 -4.63 17.33 10.48
CA GLU A 41 -4.33 17.37 9.05
C GLU A 41 -2.90 17.82 8.71
N ASN A 42 -2.37 18.76 9.49
CA ASN A 42 -1.03 19.32 9.31
C ASN A 42 0.11 18.42 9.84
N GLN A 43 -0.22 17.28 10.45
CA GLN A 43 0.75 16.33 11.01
C GLN A 43 0.57 14.91 10.45
N LYS A 44 -0.28 14.72 9.46
CA LYS A 44 -0.54 13.38 8.87
C LYS A 44 0.73 12.77 8.26
N GLY A 45 1.57 13.56 7.61
CA GLY A 45 2.85 13.09 7.06
C GLY A 45 3.81 12.59 8.14
N ARG A 46 3.93 13.31 9.27
CA ARG A 46 4.75 12.88 10.42
C ARG A 46 4.23 11.60 11.07
N ALA A 47 2.92 11.47 11.21
CA ALA A 47 2.32 10.25 11.76
C ALA A 47 2.59 9.03 10.87
N ILE A 48 2.48 9.20 9.56
CA ILE A 48 2.80 8.16 8.59
C ILE A 48 4.29 7.80 8.67
N ALA A 49 5.19 8.79 8.74
CA ALA A 49 6.62 8.57 8.88
C ALA A 49 6.95 7.80 10.17
N LEU A 50 6.38 8.20 11.31
CA LEU A 50 6.59 7.53 12.59
C LEU A 50 6.08 6.08 12.55
N PHE A 51 4.92 5.85 11.96
CA PHE A 51 4.40 4.51 11.75
C PHE A 51 5.37 3.65 10.94
N TRP A 52 5.87 4.16 9.80
CA TRP A 52 6.82 3.43 8.94
C TRP A 52 8.13 3.13 9.65
N ILE A 53 8.64 4.04 10.48
CA ILE A 53 9.86 3.81 11.27
C ILE A 53 9.63 2.66 12.25
N ILE A 54 8.56 2.71 13.05
CA ILE A 54 8.29 1.68 14.07
C ILE A 54 7.98 0.33 13.41
N PHE A 55 7.16 0.31 12.37
CA PHE A 55 6.77 -0.91 11.67
C PHE A 55 7.97 -1.61 11.03
N ASN A 56 8.80 -0.87 10.32
CA ASN A 56 9.95 -1.41 9.62
C ASN A 56 11.12 -1.78 10.55
N LEU A 57 11.16 -1.22 11.76
CA LEU A 57 12.12 -1.63 12.79
C LEU A 57 11.97 -3.13 13.10
N GLY A 58 10.73 -3.65 13.16
CA GLY A 58 10.48 -5.08 13.35
C GLY A 58 11.08 -5.94 12.23
N GLY A 59 10.86 -5.55 10.97
CA GLY A 59 11.45 -6.23 9.81
C GLY A 59 12.97 -6.14 9.79
N GLY A 60 13.53 -4.97 10.15
CA GLY A 60 14.97 -4.76 10.25
C GLY A 60 15.62 -5.65 11.31
N VAL A 61 15.06 -5.69 12.51
CA VAL A 61 15.55 -6.55 13.60
C VAL A 61 15.45 -8.03 13.22
N GLY A 62 14.32 -8.48 12.65
CA GLY A 62 14.17 -9.86 12.19
C GLY A 62 15.18 -10.25 11.11
N SER A 63 15.44 -9.36 10.15
CA SER A 63 16.42 -9.60 9.09
C SER A 63 17.87 -9.60 9.61
N LEU A 64 18.20 -8.72 10.57
CA LEU A 64 19.52 -8.73 11.22
C LEU A 64 19.72 -9.99 12.08
N ALA A 65 18.70 -10.46 12.80
CA ALA A 65 18.76 -11.73 13.51
C ALA A 65 19.00 -12.90 12.53
N SER A 66 18.27 -12.93 11.42
CA SER A 66 18.48 -13.91 10.34
C SER A 66 19.89 -13.82 9.76
N PHE A 67 20.40 -12.62 9.52
CA PHE A 67 21.77 -12.41 9.03
C PHE A 67 22.80 -12.96 10.02
N GLY A 68 22.71 -12.64 11.30
CA GLY A 68 23.63 -13.13 12.32
C GLY A 68 23.62 -14.65 12.46
N LEU A 69 22.45 -15.26 12.48
CA LEU A 69 22.29 -16.73 12.58
C LEU A 69 22.80 -17.49 11.35
N ASN A 70 22.72 -16.89 10.17
CA ASN A 70 23.16 -17.51 8.91
C ASN A 70 24.52 -16.98 8.40
N TYR A 71 25.25 -16.19 9.19
CA TYR A 71 26.50 -15.55 8.77
C TYR A 71 27.57 -16.53 8.27
N HIS A 72 27.71 -17.68 8.93
CA HIS A 72 28.64 -18.75 8.58
C HIS A 72 28.03 -19.85 7.71
N SER A 73 26.74 -19.74 7.37
CA SER A 73 26.06 -20.74 6.54
C SER A 73 26.45 -20.57 5.08
N ASN A 74 27.03 -21.59 4.50
CA ASN A 74 27.29 -21.70 3.07
C ASN A 74 26.19 -22.53 2.35
N THR A 75 25.17 -22.97 3.09
CA THR A 75 24.02 -23.73 2.56
C THR A 75 22.93 -22.80 2.07
N GLY A 76 22.15 -23.25 1.09
CA GLY A 76 21.00 -22.48 0.57
C GLY A 76 19.76 -22.54 1.46
N THR A 77 19.81 -23.22 2.62
CA THR A 77 18.67 -23.42 3.54
C THR A 77 18.84 -22.63 4.81
N VAL A 78 17.71 -22.11 5.31
CA VAL A 78 17.64 -21.37 6.60
C VAL A 78 17.63 -22.39 7.74
N SER A 79 18.39 -22.13 8.83
CA SER A 79 18.42 -23.03 9.99
C SER A 79 17.12 -22.95 10.81
N ASP A 80 16.73 -24.05 11.45
CA ASP A 80 15.56 -24.14 12.36
C ASP A 80 15.63 -23.12 13.49
N VAL A 81 16.84 -22.83 13.97
CA VAL A 81 17.08 -21.80 15.00
C VAL A 81 16.57 -20.41 14.56
N THR A 82 16.71 -20.09 13.27
CA THR A 82 16.18 -18.83 12.72
C THR A 82 14.67 -18.77 12.78
N TYR A 83 13.98 -19.87 12.45
CA TYR A 83 12.51 -19.94 12.54
C TYR A 83 12.03 -19.81 14.00
N ILE A 84 12.69 -20.46 14.94
CA ILE A 84 12.37 -20.37 16.37
C ILE A 84 12.59 -18.93 16.89
N ALA A 85 13.69 -18.29 16.51
CA ALA A 85 13.97 -16.90 16.90
C ALA A 85 12.89 -15.94 16.38
N LEU A 86 12.48 -16.08 15.13
CA LEU A 86 11.41 -15.28 14.53
C LEU A 86 10.06 -15.52 15.23
N LEU A 87 9.74 -16.77 15.56
CA LEU A 87 8.54 -17.14 16.32
C LEU A 87 8.49 -16.46 17.68
N ILE A 88 9.61 -16.42 18.42
CA ILE A 88 9.71 -15.76 19.73
C ILE A 88 9.47 -14.24 19.56
N ILE A 89 10.08 -13.60 18.56
CA ILE A 89 9.89 -12.17 18.29
C ILE A 89 8.42 -11.87 17.97
N MET A 90 7.77 -12.71 17.16
CA MET A 90 6.35 -12.57 16.80
C MET A 90 5.45 -12.74 18.04
N ALA A 91 5.71 -13.74 18.89
CA ALA A 91 4.97 -13.97 20.13
C ALA A 91 5.09 -12.77 21.09
N PHE A 92 6.30 -12.19 21.20
CA PHE A 92 6.51 -10.98 21.98
C PHE A 92 5.71 -9.79 21.43
N GLY A 93 5.68 -9.60 20.10
CA GLY A 93 4.85 -8.58 19.46
C GLY A 93 3.35 -8.76 19.74
N TRP A 94 2.86 -10.00 19.75
CA TRP A 94 1.48 -10.32 20.14
C TRP A 94 1.18 -9.92 21.59
N LEU A 95 2.08 -10.23 22.52
CA LEU A 95 1.94 -9.82 23.93
C LEU A 95 1.90 -8.29 24.08
N MET A 96 2.72 -7.55 23.34
CA MET A 96 2.68 -6.08 23.33
C MET A 96 1.33 -5.53 22.83
N GLY A 97 0.63 -6.25 21.98
CA GLY A 97 -0.69 -5.89 21.50
C GLY A 97 -1.76 -5.78 22.61
N VAL A 98 -1.58 -6.47 23.73
CA VAL A 98 -2.48 -6.40 24.90
C VAL A 98 -2.48 -5.01 25.55
N PHE A 99 -1.40 -4.24 25.40
CA PHE A 99 -1.24 -2.90 25.96
C PHE A 99 -1.79 -1.77 25.08
N ILE A 100 -2.42 -2.10 23.94
CA ILE A 100 -3.03 -1.09 23.07
C ILE A 100 -4.17 -0.37 23.80
N CYS A 101 -4.09 0.97 23.82
CA CYS A 101 -5.06 1.82 24.47
C CYS A 101 -6.46 1.67 23.84
N PRO A 102 -7.53 1.43 24.64
CA PRO A 102 -8.87 1.30 24.09
C PRO A 102 -9.34 2.63 23.46
N PRO A 103 -10.14 2.58 22.36
CA PRO A 103 -10.60 3.79 21.64
C PRO A 103 -11.31 4.81 22.52
N ALA A 104 -12.00 4.35 23.58
CA ALA A 104 -12.71 5.20 24.55
C ALA A 104 -11.78 6.12 25.35
N ALA A 105 -10.49 5.78 25.49
CA ALA A 105 -9.50 6.59 26.20
C ALA A 105 -8.84 7.66 25.31
N VAL A 106 -9.06 7.64 24.00
CA VAL A 106 -8.52 8.61 23.05
C VAL A 106 -9.48 9.80 22.93
N ARG A 107 -9.15 10.93 23.57
CA ARG A 107 -9.98 12.14 23.66
C ARG A 107 -10.35 12.80 22.31
N SER A 108 -9.64 12.49 21.23
CA SER A 108 -9.84 13.07 19.90
C SER A 108 -10.85 12.31 19.02
N ALA A 109 -11.25 11.12 19.42
CA ALA A 109 -12.20 10.32 18.68
C ALA A 109 -13.63 10.82 18.97
N ARG A 110 -14.09 11.81 18.21
CA ARG A 110 -15.53 12.03 18.01
C ARG A 110 -16.03 10.81 17.23
N THR A 111 -16.20 9.71 17.95
CA THR A 111 -16.71 8.45 17.40
C THR A 111 -18.18 8.69 17.10
N GLU A 112 -18.51 9.13 15.91
CA GLU A 112 -19.84 8.89 15.37
C GLU A 112 -20.01 7.37 15.34
N ARG A 113 -20.63 6.85 16.39
CA ARG A 113 -21.08 5.47 16.44
C ARG A 113 -22.11 5.33 15.33
N ILE A 114 -21.70 4.75 14.21
CA ILE A 114 -22.65 4.35 13.17
C ILE A 114 -23.48 3.23 13.77
N ARG A 115 -24.55 3.62 14.48
CA ARG A 115 -25.69 2.78 14.75
C ARG A 115 -26.56 2.81 13.50
N GLY A 116 -26.20 2.03 12.50
CA GLY A 116 -26.94 1.97 11.25
C GLY A 116 -26.99 0.55 10.72
N GLU A 117 -28.13 0.19 10.21
CA GLU A 117 -28.37 -1.05 9.49
C GLU A 117 -27.25 -1.35 8.48
N SER A 118 -26.89 -2.60 8.32
CA SER A 118 -25.86 -3.08 7.37
C SER A 118 -26.05 -2.51 5.96
N THR A 119 -27.31 -2.29 5.55
CA THR A 119 -27.69 -1.66 4.27
C THR A 119 -27.16 -0.24 4.11
N ARG A 120 -27.15 0.56 5.18
CA ARG A 120 -26.63 1.93 5.15
C ARG A 120 -25.12 1.94 4.99
N ILE A 121 -24.41 1.03 5.65
CA ILE A 121 -22.94 0.90 5.52
C ILE A 121 -22.58 0.52 4.10
N LEU A 122 -23.26 -0.48 3.52
CA LEU A 122 -23.04 -0.90 2.14
C LEU A 122 -23.27 0.25 1.14
N HIS A 123 -24.32 1.04 1.34
CA HIS A 123 -24.60 2.21 0.50
C HIS A 123 -23.46 3.24 0.57
N VAL A 124 -22.97 3.56 1.78
CA VAL A 124 -21.82 4.46 1.96
C VAL A 124 -20.56 3.90 1.29
N CYS A 125 -20.29 2.59 1.41
CA CYS A 125 -19.17 1.95 0.75
C CYS A 125 -19.26 2.10 -0.78
N VAL A 126 -20.40 1.75 -1.38
CA VAL A 126 -20.59 1.83 -2.83
C VAL A 126 -20.47 3.28 -3.30
N LYS A 127 -21.11 4.23 -2.61
CA LYS A 127 -21.04 5.66 -2.94
C LYS A 127 -19.60 6.18 -2.85
N THR A 128 -18.88 5.85 -1.79
CA THR A 128 -17.47 6.27 -1.62
C THR A 128 -16.59 5.71 -2.73
N LEU A 129 -16.73 4.43 -3.06
CA LEU A 129 -15.89 3.78 -4.08
C LEU A 129 -16.28 4.15 -5.51
N ALA A 130 -17.51 4.62 -5.74
CA ALA A 130 -17.98 5.11 -7.04
C ALA A 130 -17.54 6.55 -7.34
N ASP A 131 -16.97 7.28 -6.37
CA ASP A 131 -16.41 8.61 -6.64
C ASP A 131 -15.24 8.48 -7.63
N TRP A 132 -15.31 9.24 -8.73
CA TRP A 132 -14.30 9.20 -9.79
C TRP A 132 -12.87 9.48 -9.26
N ARG A 133 -12.73 10.29 -8.20
CA ARG A 133 -11.45 10.57 -7.55
C ARG A 133 -10.85 9.32 -6.93
N ILE A 134 -11.70 8.49 -6.34
CA ILE A 134 -11.29 7.22 -5.74
C ILE A 134 -11.01 6.19 -6.83
N ILE A 135 -11.81 6.15 -7.89
CA ILE A 135 -11.58 5.28 -9.04
C ILE A 135 -10.20 5.54 -9.65
N CYS A 136 -9.80 6.80 -9.80
CA CYS A 136 -8.45 7.15 -10.27
C CYS A 136 -7.32 6.74 -9.29
N MET A 137 -7.63 6.50 -7.99
CA MET A 137 -6.66 6.00 -7.01
C MET A 137 -6.52 4.48 -7.02
N ILE A 138 -7.48 3.73 -7.56
CA ILE A 138 -7.46 2.25 -7.56
C ILE A 138 -6.20 1.67 -8.20
N PRO A 139 -5.73 2.12 -9.37
CA PRO A 139 -4.47 1.64 -9.95
C PRO A 139 -3.26 1.89 -9.04
N LEU A 140 -3.21 3.04 -8.35
CA LEU A 140 -2.16 3.35 -7.38
C LEU A 140 -2.18 2.35 -6.22
N PHE A 141 -3.35 2.00 -5.70
CA PHE A 141 -3.54 1.03 -4.64
C PHE A 141 -3.13 -0.38 -5.06
N PHE A 142 -3.55 -0.78 -6.26
CA PHE A 142 -3.22 -2.09 -6.83
C PHE A 142 -1.71 -2.28 -6.98
N CYS A 143 -0.99 -1.26 -7.48
CA CYS A 143 0.45 -1.34 -7.70
C CYS A 143 1.28 -1.33 -6.42
N ALA A 144 0.70 -1.00 -5.26
CA ALA A 144 1.45 -0.82 -4.01
C ALA A 144 2.18 -2.07 -3.48
N ASN A 145 1.88 -3.26 -4.00
CA ASN A 145 2.55 -4.53 -3.65
C ASN A 145 2.95 -5.38 -4.87
N VAL A 146 2.68 -4.90 -6.08
CA VAL A 146 3.00 -5.67 -7.31
C VAL A 146 4.49 -5.94 -7.40
N PHE A 147 5.31 -4.95 -7.15
CA PHE A 147 6.77 -5.00 -7.27
C PHE A 147 7.47 -5.86 -6.21
N TYR A 148 6.81 -6.22 -5.10
CA TYR A 148 7.43 -7.03 -4.05
C TYR A 148 7.91 -8.39 -4.54
N SER A 149 7.10 -9.06 -5.35
CA SER A 149 7.42 -10.40 -5.84
C SER A 149 8.72 -10.40 -6.66
N TYR A 150 8.84 -9.46 -7.58
CA TYR A 150 10.04 -9.29 -8.39
C TYR A 150 11.26 -8.91 -7.53
N GLN A 151 11.13 -7.91 -6.68
CA GLN A 151 12.24 -7.42 -5.85
C GLN A 151 12.76 -8.50 -4.89
N GLN A 152 11.87 -9.25 -4.25
CA GLN A 152 12.26 -10.25 -3.26
C GLN A 152 12.74 -11.54 -3.89
N ASN A 153 12.09 -12.04 -4.95
CA ASN A 153 12.42 -13.31 -5.56
C ASN A 153 13.49 -13.16 -6.64
N GLU A 154 13.26 -12.30 -7.65
CA GLU A 154 14.16 -12.21 -8.80
C GLU A 154 15.41 -11.40 -8.46
N VAL A 155 15.28 -10.24 -7.79
CA VAL A 155 16.45 -9.42 -7.44
C VAL A 155 17.21 -10.02 -6.28
N ASN A 156 16.58 -10.17 -5.12
CA ASN A 156 17.26 -10.63 -3.91
C ASN A 156 17.43 -12.16 -3.89
N GLY A 157 16.36 -12.90 -4.16
CA GLY A 157 16.32 -14.36 -4.05
C GLY A 157 17.21 -15.07 -5.05
N MET A 158 17.21 -14.64 -6.31
CA MET A 158 17.92 -15.33 -7.39
C MET A 158 19.36 -14.85 -7.62
N ASN A 159 19.77 -13.72 -7.07
CA ASN A 159 21.10 -13.15 -7.36
C ASN A 159 22.08 -13.24 -6.20
N PHE A 160 21.63 -13.39 -4.96
CA PHE A 160 22.50 -13.33 -3.78
C PHE A 160 22.48 -14.64 -2.98
N ASN A 161 23.58 -14.94 -2.29
CA ASN A 161 23.64 -16.05 -1.34
C ASN A 161 22.83 -15.73 -0.06
N ILE A 162 22.59 -16.74 0.79
CA ILE A 162 21.66 -16.65 1.94
C ILE A 162 22.02 -15.54 2.92
N ARG A 163 23.30 -15.38 3.25
CA ARG A 163 23.75 -14.34 4.18
C ARG A 163 23.57 -12.94 3.59
N THR A 164 23.86 -12.75 2.31
CA THR A 164 23.66 -11.47 1.62
C THR A 164 22.18 -11.16 1.46
N ARG A 165 21.32 -12.17 1.19
CA ARG A 165 19.86 -11.98 1.15
C ARG A 165 19.32 -11.43 2.46
N SER A 166 19.78 -11.98 3.59
CA SER A 166 19.37 -11.52 4.92
C SER A 166 19.87 -10.12 5.20
N LEU A 167 21.11 -9.77 4.84
CA LEU A 167 21.64 -8.42 4.95
C LEU A 167 20.86 -7.43 4.08
N ASN A 168 20.60 -7.79 2.83
CA ASN A 168 19.77 -7.00 1.92
C ASN A 168 18.37 -6.76 2.50
N GLY A 169 17.76 -7.78 3.12
CA GLY A 169 16.50 -7.63 3.82
C GLY A 169 16.57 -6.57 4.93
N ALA A 170 17.61 -6.60 5.76
CA ALA A 170 17.81 -5.60 6.79
C ALA A 170 17.97 -4.19 6.19
N LEU A 171 18.81 -4.05 5.17
CA LEU A 171 19.04 -2.78 4.48
C LEU A 171 17.78 -2.25 3.79
N TYR A 172 16.96 -3.13 3.22
CA TYR A 172 15.68 -2.79 2.61
C TYR A 172 14.70 -2.18 3.64
N TRP A 173 14.55 -2.82 4.81
CA TRP A 173 13.69 -2.30 5.88
C TRP A 173 14.23 -1.00 6.47
N MET A 174 15.55 -0.86 6.63
CA MET A 174 16.17 0.41 7.06
C MET A 174 15.93 1.50 6.02
N ALA A 175 16.02 1.19 4.73
CA ALA A 175 15.73 2.12 3.65
C ALA A 175 14.26 2.55 3.63
N GLN A 176 13.32 1.66 3.98
CA GLN A 176 11.93 2.03 4.16
C GLN A 176 11.72 3.01 5.33
N MET A 177 12.43 2.83 6.45
CA MET A 177 12.37 3.78 7.57
C MET A 177 12.81 5.18 7.11
N PHE A 178 13.94 5.25 6.41
CA PHE A 178 14.45 6.50 5.85
C PHE A 178 13.51 7.08 4.78
N GLY A 179 12.99 6.25 3.89
CA GLY A 179 12.03 6.63 2.86
C GLY A 179 10.74 7.20 3.45
N GLY A 180 10.19 6.54 4.47
CA GLY A 180 9.02 7.03 5.20
C GLY A 180 9.25 8.40 5.83
N LEU A 181 10.45 8.61 6.41
CA LEU A 181 10.83 9.91 6.95
C LEU A 181 10.91 11.00 5.86
N VAL A 182 11.60 10.72 4.75
CA VAL A 182 11.73 11.67 3.63
C VAL A 182 10.37 12.04 3.07
N MET A 183 9.51 11.06 2.80
CA MET A 183 8.17 11.32 2.27
C MET A 183 7.30 12.07 3.29
N GLY A 184 7.38 11.73 4.56
CA GLY A 184 6.66 12.44 5.61
C GLY A 184 7.06 13.91 5.71
N LEU A 185 8.36 14.23 5.57
CA LEU A 185 8.85 15.61 5.54
C LEU A 185 8.35 16.37 4.29
N ILE A 186 8.29 15.73 3.14
CA ILE A 186 7.72 16.32 1.90
C ILE A 186 6.23 16.61 2.09
N LEU A 187 5.48 15.67 2.64
CA LEU A 187 4.03 15.77 2.82
C LEU A 187 3.61 16.78 3.90
N ASP A 188 4.48 17.07 4.86
CA ASP A 188 4.25 18.08 5.92
C ASP A 188 5.14 19.32 5.75
N MET A 189 5.71 19.55 4.56
CA MET A 189 6.65 20.65 4.31
C MET A 189 6.05 22.00 4.69
N PRO A 190 6.68 22.75 5.61
CA PRO A 190 6.19 24.07 6.01
C PRO A 190 6.27 25.06 4.83
N GLY A 191 5.33 25.99 4.77
CA GLY A 191 5.27 27.00 3.71
C GLY A 191 4.58 26.56 2.42
N LEU A 192 4.30 25.28 2.22
CA LEU A 192 3.51 24.79 1.09
C LEU A 192 2.06 24.52 1.51
N SER A 193 1.11 24.94 0.67
CA SER A 193 -0.28 24.56 0.84
C SER A 193 -0.48 23.07 0.59
N ARG A 194 -1.53 22.49 1.14
CA ARG A 194 -1.85 21.05 1.00
C ARG A 194 -1.92 20.57 -0.45
N PRO A 195 -2.57 21.28 -1.41
CA PRO A 195 -2.54 20.91 -2.82
C PRO A 195 -1.13 20.92 -3.42
N HIS A 196 -0.28 21.87 -3.02
CA HIS A 196 1.11 21.90 -3.51
C HIS A 196 1.93 20.75 -2.95
N ARG A 197 1.78 20.38 -1.68
CA ARG A 197 2.42 19.19 -1.08
C ARG A 197 2.05 17.92 -1.83
N ALA A 198 0.77 17.74 -2.18
CA ALA A 198 0.30 16.60 -2.97
C ALA A 198 1.03 16.50 -4.33
N ARG A 199 1.13 17.62 -5.05
CA ARG A 199 1.80 17.69 -6.35
C ARG A 199 3.30 17.47 -6.27
N VAL A 200 3.97 18.06 -5.27
CA VAL A 200 5.40 17.87 -5.03
C VAL A 200 5.70 16.42 -4.67
N ALA A 201 4.92 15.82 -3.77
CA ALA A 201 5.08 14.42 -3.39
C ALA A 201 4.85 13.47 -4.57
N TRP A 202 3.82 13.74 -5.39
CA TRP A 202 3.57 12.99 -6.62
C TRP A 202 4.75 13.11 -7.60
N ALA A 203 5.24 14.33 -7.85
CA ALA A 203 6.36 14.56 -8.76
C ALA A 203 7.64 13.87 -8.27
N PHE A 204 7.92 13.95 -6.96
CA PHE A 204 9.04 13.26 -6.33
C PHE A 204 8.93 11.74 -6.50
N LEU A 205 7.73 11.17 -6.27
CA LEU A 205 7.47 9.75 -6.44
C LEU A 205 7.65 9.30 -7.90
N PHE A 206 7.17 10.10 -8.86
CA PHE A 206 7.31 9.80 -10.29
C PHE A 206 8.77 9.86 -10.74
N VAL A 207 9.50 10.94 -10.41
CA VAL A 207 10.89 11.14 -10.85
C VAL A 207 11.82 10.13 -10.19
N SER A 208 11.70 9.90 -8.88
CA SER A 208 12.50 8.89 -8.18
C SER A 208 12.19 7.48 -8.69
N GLY A 209 10.92 7.20 -9.00
CA GLY A 209 10.52 5.95 -9.62
C GLY A 209 11.20 5.73 -10.98
N MET A 210 11.14 6.70 -11.87
CA MET A 210 11.81 6.61 -13.16
C MET A 210 13.32 6.36 -13.03
N ALA A 211 13.98 7.02 -12.08
CA ALA A 211 15.42 6.84 -11.84
C ALA A 211 15.74 5.44 -11.29
N ILE A 212 14.99 4.98 -10.27
CA ILE A 212 15.23 3.69 -9.61
C ILE A 212 14.92 2.52 -10.56
N TRP A 213 13.78 2.57 -11.26
CA TRP A 213 13.43 1.56 -12.25
C TRP A 213 14.36 1.58 -13.47
N GLY A 214 14.86 2.77 -13.88
CA GLY A 214 15.91 2.88 -14.88
C GLY A 214 17.20 2.16 -14.47
N GLY A 215 17.61 2.30 -13.20
CA GLY A 215 18.69 1.50 -12.61
C GLY A 215 18.38 -0.01 -12.60
N GLY A 216 17.13 -0.38 -12.32
CA GLY A 216 16.63 -1.76 -12.39
C GLY A 216 16.76 -2.37 -13.80
N TYR A 217 16.47 -1.58 -14.82
CA TYR A 217 16.66 -2.03 -16.21
C TYR A 217 18.12 -2.36 -16.53
N ALA A 218 19.03 -1.48 -16.10
CA ALA A 218 20.46 -1.74 -16.26
C ALA A 218 20.90 -3.01 -15.50
N PHE A 219 20.38 -3.21 -14.28
CA PHE A 219 20.63 -4.42 -13.50
C PHE A 219 20.11 -5.70 -14.19
N GLU A 220 18.89 -5.69 -14.72
CA GLU A 220 18.32 -6.85 -15.41
C GLU A 220 19.14 -7.23 -16.65
N LYS A 221 19.56 -6.26 -17.45
CA LYS A 221 20.43 -6.50 -18.60
C LYS A 221 21.77 -7.10 -18.17
N TRP A 222 22.38 -6.53 -17.13
CA TRP A 222 23.64 -7.03 -16.59
C TRP A 222 23.49 -8.44 -16.01
N SER A 223 22.46 -8.71 -15.22
CA SER A 223 22.21 -10.04 -14.62
C SER A 223 21.97 -11.11 -15.66
N THR A 224 21.19 -10.81 -16.70
CA THR A 224 20.94 -11.72 -17.83
C THR A 224 22.22 -12.03 -18.58
N HIS A 225 23.06 -11.03 -18.87
CA HIS A 225 24.34 -11.23 -19.56
C HIS A 225 25.28 -12.11 -18.73
N ARG A 226 25.39 -11.89 -17.43
CA ARG A 226 26.23 -12.69 -16.52
C ARG A 226 25.86 -14.18 -16.52
N ILE A 227 24.60 -14.51 -16.59
CA ILE A 227 24.12 -15.89 -16.66
C ILE A 227 24.57 -16.57 -17.97
N HIS A 228 24.53 -15.87 -19.08
CA HIS A 228 24.88 -16.42 -20.39
C HIS A 228 26.38 -16.69 -20.55
N VAL A 229 27.24 -15.87 -19.94
CA VAL A 229 28.72 -16.02 -20.08
C VAL A 229 29.24 -17.20 -19.25
N ASP A 230 28.73 -17.41 -18.03
CA ASP A 230 29.29 -18.39 -17.09
C ASP A 230 28.55 -19.74 -17.10
N GLY A 231 27.43 -19.87 -17.82
CA GLY A 231 26.63 -21.11 -17.89
C GLY A 231 26.01 -21.55 -16.56
N ARG A 232 26.43 -20.99 -15.46
CA ARG A 232 25.84 -21.11 -14.10
C ARG A 232 25.83 -19.76 -13.41
N LYS A 233 24.66 -19.40 -12.87
CA LYS A 233 24.52 -18.19 -12.06
C LYS A 233 25.22 -18.40 -10.72
N GLN A 234 26.33 -17.72 -10.52
CA GLN A 234 27.03 -17.71 -9.24
C GLN A 234 26.36 -16.70 -8.31
N ASP A 235 25.93 -17.15 -7.13
CA ASP A 235 25.33 -16.27 -6.12
C ASP A 235 26.32 -15.20 -5.65
N ILE A 236 25.88 -13.95 -5.65
CA ILE A 236 26.68 -12.80 -5.25
C ILE A 236 26.80 -12.78 -3.72
N ASP A 237 28.03 -12.64 -3.23
CA ASP A 237 28.29 -12.40 -1.82
C ASP A 237 28.58 -10.90 -1.57
N PHE A 238 28.12 -10.38 -0.43
CA PHE A 238 28.35 -8.97 -0.05
C PHE A 238 29.84 -8.61 0.07
N SER A 239 30.71 -9.60 0.36
CA SER A 239 32.15 -9.41 0.43
C SER A 239 32.79 -9.13 -0.93
N TRP A 240 32.11 -9.42 -2.04
CA TRP A 240 32.59 -9.16 -3.41
C TRP A 240 32.21 -7.76 -3.87
N SER A 241 32.87 -6.73 -3.32
CA SER A 241 32.48 -5.32 -3.48
C SER A 241 32.30 -4.88 -4.94
N SER A 242 33.07 -5.42 -5.89
CA SER A 242 32.95 -5.08 -7.31
C SER A 242 31.66 -5.56 -7.97
N LEU A 243 31.06 -6.65 -7.47
CA LEU A 243 29.84 -7.25 -8.02
C LEU A 243 28.61 -6.95 -7.17
N SER A 244 28.78 -6.78 -5.85
CA SER A 244 27.67 -6.68 -4.92
C SER A 244 27.16 -5.27 -4.71
N VAL A 245 28.02 -4.25 -4.76
CA VAL A 245 27.70 -2.87 -4.37
C VAL A 245 26.53 -2.30 -5.19
N GLY A 246 26.61 -2.35 -6.51
CA GLY A 246 25.57 -1.83 -7.39
C GLY A 246 24.19 -2.47 -7.16
N PRO A 247 24.08 -3.79 -7.23
CA PRO A 247 22.83 -4.51 -6.98
C PRO A 247 22.27 -4.33 -5.56
N MET A 248 23.12 -4.26 -4.53
CA MET A 248 22.70 -4.01 -3.15
C MET A 248 22.15 -2.60 -2.98
N PHE A 249 22.82 -1.56 -3.55
CA PHE A 249 22.28 -0.20 -3.54
C PHE A 249 20.95 -0.09 -4.28
N LEU A 250 20.80 -0.77 -5.42
CA LEU A 250 19.52 -0.82 -6.12
C LEU A 250 18.41 -1.38 -5.21
N TYR A 251 18.72 -2.47 -4.49
CA TYR A 251 17.76 -3.09 -3.58
C TYR A 251 17.40 -2.18 -2.39
N ILE A 252 18.35 -1.41 -1.86
CA ILE A 252 18.13 -0.37 -0.87
C ILE A 252 17.18 0.71 -1.42
N PHE A 253 17.40 1.18 -2.65
CA PHE A 253 16.52 2.18 -3.28
C PHE A 253 15.12 1.64 -3.56
N TYR A 254 14.97 0.37 -3.89
CA TYR A 254 13.66 -0.27 -3.97
C TYR A 254 12.93 -0.21 -2.62
N GLY A 255 13.61 -0.47 -1.51
CA GLY A 255 13.02 -0.33 -0.18
C GLY A 255 12.60 1.11 0.14
N ALA A 256 13.43 2.09 -0.16
CA ALA A 256 13.06 3.51 0.01
C ALA A 256 11.84 3.89 -0.85
N TYR A 257 11.83 3.45 -2.10
CA TYR A 257 10.73 3.73 -3.03
C TYR A 257 9.39 3.12 -2.61
N ASP A 258 9.43 1.90 -2.06
CA ASP A 258 8.24 1.29 -1.46
C ASP A 258 7.64 2.17 -0.36
N ALA A 259 8.46 2.66 0.56
CA ALA A 259 7.98 3.57 1.60
C ALA A 259 7.45 4.90 1.06
N PHE A 260 8.04 5.45 -0.01
CA PHE A 260 7.51 6.63 -0.70
C PHE A 260 6.10 6.35 -1.23
N TRP A 261 5.91 5.23 -1.92
CA TRP A 261 4.64 4.83 -2.49
C TRP A 261 3.56 4.65 -1.43
N GLN A 262 3.84 3.84 -0.42
CA GLN A 262 2.90 3.52 0.65
C GLN A 262 2.52 4.77 1.44
N SER A 263 3.49 5.62 1.79
CA SER A 263 3.24 6.88 2.51
C SER A 263 2.37 7.83 1.70
N PHE A 264 2.60 7.92 0.39
CA PHE A 264 1.78 8.73 -0.50
C PHE A 264 0.34 8.22 -0.59
N CYS A 265 0.13 6.89 -0.68
CA CYS A 265 -1.21 6.29 -0.67
C CYS A 265 -1.98 6.65 0.61
N TYR A 266 -1.38 6.44 1.79
CA TYR A 266 -2.04 6.77 3.06
C TYR A 266 -2.34 8.25 3.21
N TRP A 267 -1.41 9.11 2.82
CA TRP A 267 -1.62 10.55 2.89
C TRP A 267 -2.72 11.01 1.94
N LEU A 268 -2.75 10.48 0.72
CA LEU A 268 -3.77 10.82 -0.28
C LEU A 268 -5.17 10.35 0.17
N ILE A 269 -5.28 9.17 0.80
CA ILE A 269 -6.51 8.70 1.45
C ILE A 269 -6.95 9.68 2.54
N GLY A 270 -6.05 10.05 3.44
CA GLY A 270 -6.32 11.04 4.49
C GLY A 270 -6.61 12.44 3.97
N ALA A 271 -6.26 12.73 2.70
CA ALA A 271 -6.60 13.97 2.02
C ALA A 271 -8.03 13.99 1.44
N GLN A 272 -8.64 12.83 1.23
CA GLN A 272 -9.99 12.76 0.66
C GLN A 272 -11.09 13.01 1.69
N SER A 273 -10.89 12.64 2.96
CA SER A 273 -11.93 12.77 3.97
C SER A 273 -11.35 12.81 5.38
N ASN A 274 -12.01 13.54 6.28
CA ASN A 274 -11.80 13.52 7.74
C ASN A 274 -12.79 12.60 8.46
N SER A 275 -13.79 12.06 7.76
CA SER A 275 -14.75 11.10 8.35
C SER A 275 -14.05 9.77 8.66
N PRO A 276 -14.08 9.30 9.91
CA PRO A 276 -13.48 8.01 10.29
C PRO A 276 -14.04 6.84 9.48
N THR A 277 -15.34 6.88 9.17
CA THR A 277 -16.01 5.82 8.38
C THR A 277 -15.53 5.79 6.94
N VAL A 278 -15.53 6.94 6.26
CA VAL A 278 -15.06 7.04 4.87
C VAL A 278 -13.59 6.65 4.78
N THR A 279 -12.77 7.12 5.71
CA THR A 279 -11.34 6.79 5.76
C THR A 279 -11.11 5.29 6.00
N ALA A 280 -11.87 4.64 6.87
CA ALA A 280 -11.79 3.20 7.07
C ALA A 280 -12.16 2.42 5.80
N ILE A 281 -13.20 2.86 5.08
CA ILE A 281 -13.60 2.27 3.78
C ILE A 281 -12.45 2.42 2.77
N LEU A 282 -11.86 3.60 2.66
CA LEU A 282 -10.77 3.86 1.72
C LEU A 282 -9.50 3.06 2.05
N VAL A 283 -9.14 2.95 3.34
CA VAL A 283 -8.01 2.10 3.78
C VAL A 283 -8.32 0.63 3.51
N GLY A 284 -9.55 0.19 3.75
CA GLY A 284 -10.00 -1.16 3.42
C GLY A 284 -9.88 -1.45 1.92
N ALA A 285 -10.36 -0.55 1.07
CA ALA A 285 -10.22 -0.64 -0.38
C ALA A 285 -8.74 -0.66 -0.79
N TYR A 286 -7.92 0.23 -0.24
CA TYR A 286 -6.48 0.27 -0.49
C TYR A 286 -5.84 -1.09 -0.21
N LYS A 287 -6.07 -1.65 0.97
CA LYS A 287 -5.48 -2.94 1.35
C LYS A 287 -6.03 -4.12 0.53
N THR A 288 -7.28 -4.05 0.10
CA THR A 288 -7.87 -5.05 -0.80
C THR A 288 -7.19 -5.04 -2.17
N PHE A 289 -7.12 -3.88 -2.84
CA PHE A 289 -6.49 -3.78 -4.15
C PHE A 289 -4.99 -4.05 -4.09
N GLN A 290 -4.30 -3.59 -3.06
CA GLN A 290 -2.90 -3.91 -2.79
C GLN A 290 -2.67 -5.42 -2.70
N SER A 291 -3.52 -6.13 -1.96
CA SER A 291 -3.41 -7.59 -1.80
C SER A 291 -3.70 -8.34 -3.10
N VAL A 292 -4.66 -7.87 -3.90
CA VAL A 292 -4.96 -8.45 -5.22
C VAL A 292 -3.77 -8.27 -6.16
N GLY A 293 -3.19 -7.06 -6.21
CA GLY A 293 -1.99 -6.79 -7.02
C GLY A 293 -0.80 -7.64 -6.61
N GLY A 294 -0.55 -7.75 -5.29
CA GLY A 294 0.47 -8.64 -4.75
C GLY A 294 0.24 -10.10 -5.12
N ALA A 295 -0.98 -10.62 -4.92
CA ALA A 295 -1.32 -12.00 -5.26
C ALA A 295 -1.10 -12.31 -6.75
N MET A 296 -1.45 -11.36 -7.63
CA MET A 296 -1.20 -11.49 -9.07
C MET A 296 0.31 -11.57 -9.37
N ALA A 297 1.11 -10.68 -8.81
CA ALA A 297 2.55 -10.64 -9.02
C ALA A 297 3.24 -11.93 -8.49
N TRP A 298 2.86 -12.39 -7.30
CA TRP A 298 3.36 -13.66 -6.76
C TRP A 298 2.96 -14.87 -7.61
N ARG A 299 1.74 -14.87 -8.19
CA ARG A 299 1.32 -15.91 -9.11
C ARG A 299 2.12 -15.89 -10.40
N ILE A 300 2.41 -14.73 -10.96
CA ILE A 300 3.25 -14.58 -12.16
C ILE A 300 4.66 -15.12 -11.91
N ASN A 301 5.24 -14.79 -10.75
CA ASN A 301 6.55 -15.34 -10.36
C ASN A 301 6.51 -16.87 -10.18
N ALA A 302 5.48 -17.41 -9.53
CA ALA A 302 5.30 -18.86 -9.37
C ALA A 302 5.15 -19.61 -10.70
N LEU A 303 4.65 -18.95 -11.75
CA LEU A 303 4.61 -19.47 -13.12
C LEU A 303 5.96 -19.37 -13.84
N LYS A 304 7.01 -18.90 -13.16
CA LYS A 304 8.38 -18.76 -13.68
C LYS A 304 8.45 -17.89 -14.95
N VAL A 305 7.61 -16.83 -14.98
CA VAL A 305 7.70 -15.82 -16.04
C VAL A 305 9.08 -15.15 -15.98
N PRO A 306 9.75 -14.91 -17.13
CA PRO A 306 11.09 -14.32 -17.15
C PRO A 306 11.20 -13.03 -16.34
N ALA A 307 12.31 -12.84 -15.60
CA ALA A 307 12.54 -11.70 -14.72
C ALA A 307 12.38 -10.35 -15.43
N MET A 308 12.90 -10.20 -16.66
CA MET A 308 12.73 -9.00 -17.47
C MET A 308 11.26 -8.70 -17.78
N THR A 309 10.42 -9.71 -17.96
CA THR A 309 8.97 -9.50 -18.19
C THR A 309 8.28 -9.04 -16.92
N GLN A 310 8.59 -9.63 -15.75
CA GLN A 310 8.08 -9.20 -14.46
C GLN A 310 8.51 -7.75 -14.18
N PHE A 311 9.78 -7.45 -14.39
CA PHE A 311 10.34 -6.10 -14.27
C PHE A 311 9.60 -5.07 -15.14
N ALA A 312 9.40 -5.38 -16.44
CA ALA A 312 8.73 -4.48 -17.38
C ALA A 312 7.26 -4.26 -17.00
N MET A 313 6.59 -5.31 -16.53
CA MET A 313 5.23 -5.24 -16.03
C MET A 313 5.15 -4.31 -14.80
N ASP A 314 6.02 -4.51 -13.80
CA ASP A 314 6.01 -3.73 -12.56
C ASP A 314 6.29 -2.25 -12.83
N TRP A 315 7.32 -1.95 -13.61
CA TRP A 315 7.64 -0.57 -14.00
C TRP A 315 6.51 0.08 -14.78
N GLY A 316 6.00 -0.61 -15.80
CA GLY A 316 4.90 -0.11 -16.63
C GLY A 316 3.63 0.17 -15.83
N LEU A 317 3.20 -0.78 -15.00
CA LEU A 317 2.01 -0.62 -14.16
C LEU A 317 2.18 0.50 -13.14
N CYS A 318 3.33 0.59 -12.46
CA CYS A 318 3.59 1.63 -11.50
C CYS A 318 3.56 3.02 -12.14
N MET A 319 4.21 3.21 -13.27
CA MET A 319 4.21 4.50 -13.95
C MET A 319 2.83 4.85 -14.51
N ALA A 320 2.11 3.90 -15.10
CA ALA A 320 0.74 4.09 -15.55
C ALA A 320 -0.20 4.49 -14.38
N ALA A 321 -0.08 3.84 -13.24
CA ALA A 321 -0.86 4.17 -12.05
C ALA A 321 -0.60 5.60 -11.56
N LEU A 322 0.67 6.06 -11.59
CA LEU A 322 1.01 7.44 -11.25
C LEU A 322 0.46 8.46 -12.25
N VAL A 323 0.29 8.11 -13.52
CA VAL A 323 -0.39 8.96 -14.51
C VAL A 323 -1.90 9.01 -14.27
N VAL A 324 -2.53 7.86 -14.02
CA VAL A 324 -3.97 7.76 -13.80
C VAL A 324 -4.42 8.48 -12.52
N VAL A 325 -3.60 8.55 -11.49
CA VAL A 325 -3.94 9.22 -10.22
C VAL A 325 -3.84 10.75 -10.29
N VAL A 326 -3.24 11.33 -11.33
CA VAL A 326 -3.03 12.79 -11.46
C VAL A 326 -4.30 13.60 -11.21
N PRO A 327 -5.48 13.27 -11.80
CA PRO A 327 -6.70 14.03 -11.52
C PRO A 327 -7.04 14.10 -10.03
N SER A 328 -6.89 12.98 -9.31
CA SER A 328 -7.14 12.94 -7.85
C SER A 328 -6.16 13.80 -7.06
N VAL A 329 -4.90 13.90 -7.51
CA VAL A 329 -3.87 14.76 -6.90
C VAL A 329 -4.16 16.24 -7.14
N LEU A 330 -4.65 16.59 -8.31
CA LEU A 330 -4.91 17.98 -8.71
C LEU A 330 -6.12 18.58 -7.98
N VAL A 331 -7.08 17.77 -7.58
CA VAL A 331 -8.30 18.22 -6.86
C VAL A 331 -8.19 18.17 -5.34
N VAL A 332 -7.01 17.89 -4.78
CA VAL A 332 -6.78 18.00 -3.33
C VAL A 332 -7.04 19.45 -2.88
N THR A 333 -7.93 19.62 -1.89
CA THR A 333 -8.34 20.91 -1.33
C THR A 333 -7.44 21.35 -0.16
N LEU A 334 -7.63 22.59 0.29
CA LEU A 334 -6.88 23.14 1.43
C LEU A 334 -7.21 22.42 2.74
N THR A 335 -8.48 22.04 2.93
CA THR A 335 -8.96 21.23 4.06
C THR A 335 -9.83 20.08 3.55
N SER A 336 -9.93 18.99 4.31
CA SER A 336 -10.83 17.87 3.94
C SER A 336 -12.31 18.23 4.21
N ASP A 337 -12.59 19.28 4.99
CA ASP A 337 -13.96 19.75 5.27
C ASP A 337 -14.54 20.51 4.08
N GLU A 338 -13.72 21.23 3.29
CA GLU A 338 -14.14 21.81 2.01
C GLU A 338 -14.59 20.76 0.99
N THR A 339 -13.99 19.57 1.05
CA THR A 339 -14.40 18.45 0.19
C THR A 339 -15.77 17.91 0.60
N ALA A 340 -16.10 17.90 1.90
CA ALA A 340 -17.39 17.47 2.40
C ALA A 340 -18.49 18.50 2.05
N SER A 341 -18.24 19.79 2.19
CA SER A 341 -19.20 20.84 1.87
C SER A 341 -19.53 20.88 0.36
N THR A 342 -18.55 20.69 -0.52
CA THR A 342 -18.80 20.63 -1.97
C THR A 342 -19.56 19.38 -2.40
N ILE A 343 -19.51 18.30 -1.64
CA ILE A 343 -20.33 17.09 -1.87
C ILE A 343 -21.77 17.35 -1.41
N ASP A 344 -21.95 17.93 -0.21
CA ASP A 344 -23.27 18.28 0.33
C ASP A 344 -24.01 19.33 -0.53
N GLU A 345 -23.31 20.35 -1.05
CA GLU A 345 -23.88 21.33 -1.97
C GLU A 345 -24.31 20.72 -3.31
N ARG A 346 -23.56 19.74 -3.85
CA ARG A 346 -23.95 19.00 -5.06
C ARG A 346 -25.15 18.10 -4.80
N GLU A 347 -25.21 17.44 -3.65
CA GLU A 347 -26.35 16.60 -3.26
C GLU A 347 -27.61 17.42 -2.98
N GLY A 348 -27.49 18.60 -2.36
CA GLY A 348 -28.58 19.56 -2.18
C GLY A 348 -29.14 20.00 -3.53
N ASN A 349 -28.30 20.34 -4.47
CA ASN A 349 -28.70 20.79 -5.80
C ASN A 349 -29.33 19.66 -6.64
N GLU A 350 -28.80 18.42 -6.60
CA GLU A 350 -29.42 17.26 -7.26
C GLU A 350 -30.76 16.84 -6.61
N SER A 351 -30.89 16.97 -5.29
CA SER A 351 -32.14 16.66 -4.61
C SER A 351 -33.23 17.70 -4.90
N ASP A 352 -32.88 18.98 -5.02
CA ASP A 352 -33.79 20.06 -5.40
C ASP A 352 -34.26 19.92 -6.86
N HIS A 353 -33.37 19.67 -7.82
CA HIS A 353 -33.76 19.40 -9.20
C HIS A 353 -34.63 18.13 -9.35
N ARG A 354 -34.43 17.13 -8.49
CA ARG A 354 -35.24 15.91 -8.50
C ARG A 354 -36.59 16.11 -7.82
N SER A 355 -36.70 17.02 -6.86
CA SER A 355 -37.97 17.43 -6.22
C SER A 355 -38.79 18.31 -7.15
N GLU A 356 -38.17 19.28 -7.84
CA GLU A 356 -38.80 20.11 -8.84
C GLU A 356 -39.32 19.27 -10.02
N GLY A 357 -38.53 18.36 -10.59
CA GLY A 357 -38.98 17.46 -11.64
C GLY A 357 -40.13 16.52 -11.25
N LYS A 358 -40.21 16.14 -9.96
CA LYS A 358 -41.36 15.36 -9.45
C LYS A 358 -42.60 16.21 -9.23
N SER A 359 -42.45 17.47 -8.85
CA SER A 359 -43.59 18.41 -8.70
C SER A 359 -44.18 18.76 -10.07
N ASP A 360 -43.37 19.00 -11.08
CA ASP A 360 -43.79 19.30 -12.43
C ASP A 360 -44.53 18.10 -13.07
N LEU A 361 -43.98 16.88 -12.88
CA LEU A 361 -44.63 15.66 -13.35
C LEU A 361 -46.01 15.38 -12.66
N ARG A 362 -46.15 15.77 -11.39
CA ARG A 362 -47.40 15.69 -10.65
C ARG A 362 -48.44 16.68 -11.18
N LEU A 363 -48.02 17.94 -11.44
CA LEU A 363 -48.89 18.96 -12.00
C LEU A 363 -49.37 18.60 -13.42
N GLU A 364 -48.49 18.02 -14.26
CA GLU A 364 -48.85 17.52 -15.58
C GLU A 364 -49.88 16.36 -15.49
N LEU A 365 -49.67 15.40 -14.58
CA LEU A 365 -50.60 14.31 -14.37
C LEU A 365 -51.97 14.74 -13.82
N GLU A 366 -52.02 15.78 -12.97
CA GLU A 366 -53.25 16.36 -12.48
C GLU A 366 -53.99 17.12 -13.59
N SER A 367 -53.25 17.89 -14.43
CA SER A 367 -53.84 18.59 -15.56
C SER A 367 -54.44 17.63 -16.62
N MET A 368 -53.75 16.50 -16.89
CA MET A 368 -54.29 15.44 -17.77
C MET A 368 -55.55 14.77 -17.21
N LYS A 369 -55.63 14.57 -15.89
CA LYS A 369 -56.81 14.02 -15.24
C LYS A 369 -58.02 14.96 -15.25
N MET A 370 -57.79 16.28 -15.12
CA MET A 370 -58.87 17.27 -15.23
C MET A 370 -59.40 17.37 -16.65
N SER A 371 -58.52 17.35 -17.67
CA SER A 371 -58.97 17.41 -19.08
C SER A 371 -59.74 16.13 -19.50
N SER A 372 -59.48 14.99 -18.90
CA SER A 372 -60.19 13.75 -19.16
C SER A 372 -61.56 13.67 -18.44
N SER A 373 -61.78 14.48 -17.39
CA SER A 373 -63.08 14.53 -16.68
C SER A 373 -64.06 15.58 -17.28
N GLU A 374 -63.59 16.50 -18.09
CA GLU A 374 -64.46 17.45 -18.83
C GLU A 374 -64.94 16.92 -20.17
N SER A 375 -64.42 15.79 -20.62
CA SER A 375 -64.79 15.17 -21.91
C SER A 375 -65.71 13.92 -21.76
N ALA A 376 -66.19 13.61 -20.54
CA ALA A 376 -67.15 12.57 -20.23
C ALA A 376 -68.47 13.18 -19.68
#